data_c094d368a75e924675d6afab9a31307a
#
_entry.id   c094d368a75e924675d6afab9a31307a
#
_cell.length_a   1.000
_cell.length_b   1.000
_cell.length_c   1.000
_cell.angle_alpha   90.00
_cell.angle_beta   90.00
_cell.angle_gamma   90.00
#
_symmetry.space_group_name_H-M   'P 1'
#
loop_
_entity.id
_entity.type
_entity.pdbx_description
1 polymer ?
#
loop_
_entity_poly.entity_id
_entity_poly.type
_entity_poly.pdbx_seq_one_letter_code
_entity_poly.pdbx_strand_id
1 'polypeptide(L)'
;MAYSRIVVDDGTREVPITNKFGKEICKIYFRPTDYSIIDRYDKVMTRLDKILEPLSGVVIDRDGSTKNSTDWKLLKSVEKKLKEEINFLFDMDEADMIFANRNPFSSVHGEFFCTNILNALGAFMKAAFEEEAQLSNERISEYTSDLPEESEVTGDAGTASNNA
;
A
#
# COMPACT_ATOMS: atom_id res chain seq x y z
N MET A 1 -32.96 20.25 14.18
CA MET A 1 -32.77 18.83 14.58
C MET A 1 -31.29 18.54 14.61
N ALA A 2 -30.78 18.16 15.76
CA ALA A 2 -29.41 17.68 15.84
C ALA A 2 -29.37 16.26 15.29
N TYR A 3 -28.76 16.05 14.14
CA TYR A 3 -28.47 14.72 13.65
C TYR A 3 -27.37 14.11 14.53
N SER A 4 -27.74 13.16 15.37
CA SER A 4 -26.76 12.35 16.07
C SER A 4 -26.10 11.40 15.06
N ARG A 5 -24.81 11.57 14.83
CA ARG A 5 -24.01 10.66 13.99
C ARG A 5 -23.34 9.63 14.89
N ILE A 6 -23.27 8.42 14.39
CA ILE A 6 -22.43 7.38 15.00
C ILE A 6 -21.02 7.56 14.43
N VAL A 7 -20.04 7.69 15.31
CA VAL A 7 -18.62 7.75 14.93
C VAL A 7 -18.00 6.42 15.33
N VAL A 8 -17.40 5.76 14.37
CA VAL A 8 -16.67 4.50 14.56
C VAL A 8 -15.23 4.73 14.13
N ASP A 9 -14.30 4.32 14.95
CA ASP A 9 -12.90 4.22 14.55
C ASP A 9 -12.75 2.93 13.74
N ASP A 10 -12.54 3.07 12.45
CA ASP A 10 -12.34 1.96 11.51
C ASP A 10 -10.85 1.69 11.21
N GLY A 11 -9.95 2.30 11.99
CA GLY A 11 -8.52 2.18 11.81
C GLY A 11 -7.95 2.98 10.62
N THR A 12 -8.77 3.83 9.99
CA THR A 12 -8.28 4.69 8.91
C THR A 12 -7.30 5.72 9.45
N ARG A 13 -6.12 5.77 8.85
CA ARG A 13 -5.08 6.77 9.14
C ARG A 13 -5.04 7.81 8.02
N GLU A 14 -5.00 9.09 8.40
CA GLU A 14 -4.68 10.19 7.49
C GLU A 14 -3.16 10.31 7.42
N VAL A 15 -2.58 10.15 6.23
CA VAL A 15 -1.14 10.15 6.02
C VAL A 15 -0.76 11.29 5.08
N PRO A 16 -0.06 12.31 5.57
CA PRO A 16 0.44 13.38 4.71
C PRO A 16 1.63 12.89 3.88
N ILE A 17 1.60 13.13 2.59
CA ILE A 17 2.74 13.00 1.70
C ILE A 17 3.44 14.35 1.65
N THR A 18 4.72 14.38 2.02
CA THR A 18 5.51 15.61 2.06
C THR A 18 6.70 15.53 1.11
N ASN A 19 7.19 16.68 0.66
CA ASN A 19 8.47 16.74 0.01
C ASN A 19 9.63 16.67 1.02
N LYS A 20 10.87 16.63 0.53
CA LYS A 20 12.07 16.56 1.39
C LYS A 20 12.24 17.74 2.37
N PHE A 21 11.52 18.83 2.17
CA PHE A 21 11.55 20.02 3.05
C PHE A 21 10.38 20.03 4.04
N GLY A 22 9.57 18.96 4.10
CA GLY A 22 8.42 18.86 5.00
C GLY A 22 7.17 19.59 4.49
N LYS A 23 7.18 20.16 3.28
CA LYS A 23 5.98 20.77 2.71
C LYS A 23 5.00 19.67 2.27
N GLU A 24 3.78 19.72 2.78
CA GLU A 24 2.71 18.81 2.39
C GLU A 24 2.37 18.95 0.90
N ILE A 25 2.30 17.82 0.22
CA ILE A 25 1.88 17.69 -1.18
C ILE A 25 0.40 17.34 -1.22
N CYS A 26 0.02 16.28 -0.52
CA CYS A 26 -1.36 15.81 -0.38
C CYS A 26 -1.47 14.92 0.85
N LYS A 27 -2.69 14.44 1.10
CA LYS A 27 -2.98 13.44 2.12
C LYS A 27 -3.61 12.22 1.48
N ILE A 28 -3.23 11.05 1.95
CA ILE A 28 -3.90 9.80 1.61
C ILE A 28 -4.57 9.22 2.85
N TYR A 29 -5.61 8.44 2.62
CA TYR A 29 -6.30 7.71 3.68
C TYR A 29 -6.01 6.24 3.52
N PHE A 30 -5.49 5.63 4.59
CA PHE A 30 -4.94 4.29 4.54
C PHE A 30 -5.36 3.51 5.78
N ARG A 31 -5.76 2.26 5.59
CA ARG A 31 -6.09 1.31 6.66
C ARG A 31 -5.09 0.17 6.70
N PRO A 32 -4.18 0.12 7.68
CA PRO A 32 -3.18 -0.95 7.76
C PRO A 32 -3.77 -2.33 8.08
N THR A 33 -5.04 -2.39 8.49
CA THR A 33 -5.76 -3.65 8.71
C THR A 33 -6.51 -4.17 7.48
N ASP A 34 -6.54 -3.40 6.40
CA ASP A 34 -7.19 -3.78 5.15
C ASP A 34 -6.24 -4.59 4.28
N TYR A 35 -6.28 -5.91 4.40
CA TYR A 35 -5.45 -6.81 3.59
C TYR A 35 -5.70 -6.69 2.08
N SER A 36 -6.83 -6.14 1.67
CA SER A 36 -7.13 -5.94 0.24
C SER A 36 -6.17 -4.92 -0.40
N ILE A 37 -5.62 -4.00 0.36
CA ILE A 37 -4.64 -3.03 -0.16
C ILE A 37 -3.30 -3.70 -0.47
N ILE A 38 -2.90 -4.75 0.28
CA ILE A 38 -1.70 -5.54 -0.01
C ILE A 38 -1.85 -6.23 -1.37
N ASP A 39 -2.99 -6.91 -1.58
CA ASP A 39 -3.30 -7.57 -2.85
C ASP A 39 -3.33 -6.57 -4.01
N ARG A 40 -3.90 -5.40 -3.81
CA ARG A 40 -3.88 -4.33 -4.82
C ARG A 40 -2.46 -3.83 -5.10
N TYR A 41 -1.64 -3.65 -4.07
CA TYR A 41 -0.26 -3.22 -4.22
C TYR A 41 0.57 -4.23 -5.04
N ASP A 42 0.47 -5.51 -4.72
CA ASP A 42 1.16 -6.57 -5.46
C ASP A 42 0.72 -6.61 -6.92
N LYS A 43 -0.57 -6.44 -7.19
CA LYS A 43 -1.10 -6.34 -8.56
C LYS A 43 -0.56 -5.12 -9.30
N VAL A 44 -0.51 -3.97 -8.65
CA VAL A 44 0.05 -2.73 -9.23
C VAL A 44 1.52 -2.92 -9.55
N MET A 45 2.32 -3.43 -8.62
CA MET A 45 3.75 -3.65 -8.83
C MET A 45 4.02 -4.64 -9.96
N THR A 46 3.24 -5.70 -10.08
CA THR A 46 3.35 -6.67 -11.18
C THR A 46 3.02 -6.06 -12.54
N ARG A 47 2.09 -5.11 -12.60
CA ARG A 47 1.67 -4.45 -13.85
C ARG A 47 2.55 -3.26 -14.22
N LEU A 48 3.24 -2.67 -13.23
CA LEU A 48 4.02 -1.45 -13.40
C LEU A 48 5.10 -1.58 -14.46
N ASP A 49 5.84 -2.68 -14.46
CA ASP A 49 6.92 -2.92 -15.44
C ASP A 49 6.37 -2.91 -16.86
N LYS A 50 5.21 -3.55 -17.10
CA LYS A 50 4.55 -3.56 -18.41
C LYS A 50 4.02 -2.19 -18.83
N ILE A 51 3.59 -1.39 -17.85
CA ILE A 51 3.10 -0.02 -18.08
C ILE A 51 4.27 0.90 -18.48
N LEU A 52 5.44 0.72 -17.85
CA LEU A 52 6.63 1.55 -18.08
C LEU A 52 7.50 1.07 -19.26
N GLU A 53 7.36 -0.20 -19.65
CA GLU A 53 8.15 -0.79 -20.75
C GLU A 53 8.16 0.05 -22.04
N PRO A 54 7.03 0.64 -22.51
CA PRO A 54 7.01 1.45 -23.70
C PRO A 54 7.91 2.71 -23.60
N LEU A 55 8.27 3.15 -22.42
CA LEU A 55 9.11 4.32 -22.20
C LEU A 55 10.61 4.02 -22.34
N SER A 56 11.01 2.77 -22.41
CA SER A 56 12.42 2.36 -22.48
C SER A 56 13.17 2.93 -23.70
N GLY A 57 12.45 3.26 -24.78
CA GLY A 57 12.98 3.86 -25.99
C GLY A 57 12.78 5.38 -26.12
N VAL A 58 12.14 6.00 -25.14
CA VAL A 58 11.84 7.43 -25.15
C VAL A 58 13.01 8.22 -24.59
N VAL A 59 13.56 9.14 -25.40
CA VAL A 59 14.60 10.07 -24.98
C VAL A 59 13.95 11.42 -24.65
N ILE A 60 14.04 11.82 -23.39
CA ILE A 60 13.62 13.14 -22.95
C ILE A 60 14.87 14.03 -22.93
N ASP A 61 14.84 15.11 -23.70
CA ASP A 61 15.93 16.07 -23.76
C ASP A 61 16.02 16.90 -22.45
N ARG A 62 17.12 17.59 -22.23
CA ARG A 62 17.38 18.36 -21.00
C ARG A 62 16.37 19.47 -20.73
N ASP A 63 15.70 19.95 -21.77
CA ASP A 63 14.64 20.96 -21.70
C ASP A 63 13.23 20.35 -21.44
N GLY A 64 13.15 19.03 -21.26
CA GLY A 64 11.90 18.31 -21.06
C GLY A 64 11.12 18.06 -22.36
N SER A 65 11.70 18.34 -23.52
CA SER A 65 11.09 18.04 -24.82
C SER A 65 11.40 16.62 -25.26
N THR A 66 10.56 16.08 -26.15
CA THR A 66 10.81 14.83 -26.86
C THR A 66 11.07 15.12 -28.34
N LYS A 67 12.00 14.40 -28.93
CA LYS A 67 12.34 14.56 -30.35
C LYS A 67 11.22 14.20 -31.31
N ASN A 68 10.23 13.45 -30.83
CA ASN A 68 9.17 12.91 -31.65
C ASN A 68 7.79 13.17 -31.03
N SER A 69 6.84 13.69 -31.81
CA SER A 69 5.47 13.93 -31.36
C SER A 69 4.75 12.63 -30.95
N THR A 70 5.17 11.49 -31.47
CA THR A 70 4.66 10.16 -31.09
C THR A 70 5.07 9.83 -29.65
N ASP A 71 6.27 10.21 -29.21
CA ASP A 71 6.75 9.96 -27.85
C ASP A 71 5.93 10.74 -26.84
N TRP A 72 5.50 11.95 -27.18
CA TRP A 72 4.62 12.73 -26.31
C TRP A 72 3.25 12.10 -26.09
N LYS A 73 2.66 11.54 -27.16
CA LYS A 73 1.39 10.81 -27.05
C LYS A 73 1.56 9.54 -26.21
N LEU A 74 2.68 8.86 -26.36
CA LEU A 74 3.04 7.67 -25.59
C LEU A 74 3.18 8.01 -24.11
N LEU A 75 3.93 9.06 -23.78
CA LEU A 75 4.08 9.55 -22.39
C LEU A 75 2.72 9.83 -21.75
N LYS A 76 1.82 10.52 -22.42
CA LYS A 76 0.48 10.79 -21.91
C LYS A 76 -0.36 9.52 -21.72
N SER A 77 -0.23 8.56 -22.61
CA SER A 77 -0.92 7.28 -22.48
C SER A 77 -0.44 6.48 -21.29
N VAL A 78 0.88 6.44 -21.08
CA VAL A 78 1.50 5.75 -19.93
C VAL A 78 1.17 6.47 -18.63
N GLU A 79 1.21 7.81 -18.62
CA GLU A 79 0.80 8.62 -17.47
C GLU A 79 -0.63 8.30 -17.03
N LYS A 80 -1.56 8.24 -17.98
CA LYS A 80 -2.95 7.90 -17.68
C LYS A 80 -3.07 6.53 -17.01
N LYS A 81 -2.42 5.51 -17.58
CA LYS A 81 -2.42 4.15 -17.02
C LYS A 81 -1.81 4.11 -15.61
N LEU A 82 -0.71 4.83 -15.40
CA LEU A 82 -0.08 4.91 -14.08
C LEU A 82 -1.01 5.54 -13.04
N LYS A 83 -1.71 6.61 -13.39
CA LYS A 83 -2.69 7.26 -12.50
C LYS A 83 -3.88 6.34 -12.21
N GLU A 84 -4.35 5.56 -13.17
CA GLU A 84 -5.38 4.54 -12.98
C GLU A 84 -4.93 3.46 -11.98
N GLU A 85 -3.66 3.03 -12.03
CA GLU A 85 -3.10 2.08 -11.06
C GLU A 85 -3.01 2.66 -9.65
N ILE A 86 -2.63 3.91 -9.49
CA ILE A 86 -2.60 4.60 -8.19
C ILE A 86 -4.03 4.73 -7.62
N ASN A 87 -4.99 5.11 -8.44
CA ASN A 87 -6.39 5.19 -8.03
C ASN A 87 -6.93 3.81 -7.62
N PHE A 88 -6.58 2.77 -8.37
CA PHE A 88 -6.92 1.39 -8.01
C PHE A 88 -6.29 0.98 -6.67
N LEU A 89 -5.02 1.33 -6.42
CA LEU A 89 -4.32 0.98 -5.19
C LEU A 89 -5.04 1.52 -3.95
N PHE A 90 -5.43 2.78 -3.98
CA PHE A 90 -6.02 3.48 -2.84
C PHE A 90 -7.56 3.55 -2.88
N ASP A 91 -8.19 3.00 -3.93
CA ASP A 91 -9.64 3.10 -4.16
C ASP A 91 -10.11 4.56 -4.12
N MET A 92 -9.43 5.40 -4.90
CA MET A 92 -9.68 6.84 -5.00
C MET A 92 -9.51 7.34 -6.43
N ASP A 93 -9.95 8.58 -6.70
CA ASP A 93 -9.83 9.24 -8.02
C ASP A 93 -8.86 10.45 -8.00
N GLU A 94 -7.91 10.49 -7.07
CA GLU A 94 -7.11 11.66 -6.79
C GLU A 94 -5.60 11.46 -7.02
N ALA A 95 -5.22 10.56 -7.95
CA ALA A 95 -3.82 10.29 -8.25
C ALA A 95 -3.02 11.53 -8.67
N ASP A 96 -3.67 12.51 -9.29
CA ASP A 96 -3.03 13.77 -9.67
C ASP A 96 -2.45 14.52 -8.48
N MET A 97 -3.09 14.47 -7.33
CA MET A 97 -2.60 15.11 -6.12
C MET A 97 -1.32 14.46 -5.60
N ILE A 98 -1.20 13.15 -5.71
CA ILE A 98 0.00 12.40 -5.30
C ILE A 98 1.21 12.85 -6.13
N PHE A 99 1.01 13.11 -7.41
CA PHE A 99 2.08 13.62 -8.28
C PHE A 99 2.25 15.14 -8.20
N ALA A 100 1.52 15.82 -7.31
CA ALA A 100 1.58 17.28 -7.15
C ALA A 100 1.35 18.05 -8.47
N ASN A 101 0.47 17.55 -9.31
CA ASN A 101 0.21 18.06 -10.68
C ASN A 101 1.49 18.13 -11.56
N ARG A 102 2.49 17.33 -11.23
CA ARG A 102 3.71 17.21 -12.02
C ARG A 102 3.63 16.00 -12.94
N ASN A 103 4.47 16.02 -13.98
CA ASN A 103 4.64 14.86 -14.83
C ASN A 103 5.29 13.72 -14.00
N PRO A 104 4.65 12.54 -13.89
CA PRO A 104 5.19 11.39 -13.15
C PRO A 104 6.55 10.91 -13.64
N PHE A 105 6.91 11.21 -14.89
CA PHE A 105 8.16 10.81 -15.53
C PHE A 105 9.25 11.88 -15.46
N SER A 106 9.04 12.96 -14.69
CA SER A 106 10.11 13.92 -14.39
C SER A 106 11.27 13.18 -13.73
N SER A 107 12.49 13.48 -14.19
CA SER A 107 13.69 12.89 -13.59
C SER A 107 14.02 13.53 -12.26
N VAL A 108 14.19 12.70 -11.24
CA VAL A 108 14.66 13.08 -9.91
C VAL A 108 15.87 12.21 -9.58
N HIS A 109 17.05 12.79 -9.60
CA HIS A 109 18.32 12.05 -9.38
C HIS A 109 18.53 10.85 -10.31
N GLY A 110 18.04 10.95 -11.55
CA GLY A 110 18.20 9.90 -12.56
C GLY A 110 17.09 8.86 -12.57
N GLU A 111 16.13 8.93 -11.65
CA GLU A 111 14.96 8.05 -11.61
C GLU A 111 13.69 8.84 -11.92
N PHE A 112 12.65 8.14 -12.36
CA PHE A 112 11.33 8.76 -12.53
C PHE A 112 10.72 9.14 -11.18
N PHE A 113 10.06 10.29 -11.15
CA PHE A 113 9.36 10.76 -9.96
C PHE A 113 8.31 9.76 -9.46
N CYS A 114 7.60 9.09 -10.37
CA CYS A 114 6.64 8.03 -10.00
C CYS A 114 7.32 6.86 -9.29
N THR A 115 8.51 6.46 -9.68
CA THR A 115 9.27 5.38 -9.01
C THR A 115 9.59 5.77 -7.57
N ASN A 116 10.05 6.99 -7.35
CA ASN A 116 10.32 7.48 -6.00
C ASN A 116 9.07 7.50 -5.11
N ILE A 117 7.93 7.92 -5.66
CA ILE A 117 6.65 7.89 -4.92
C ILE A 117 6.23 6.46 -4.60
N LEU A 118 6.24 5.55 -5.58
CA LEU A 118 5.83 4.16 -5.37
C LEU A 118 6.72 3.44 -4.35
N ASN A 119 8.03 3.67 -4.40
CA ASN A 119 8.97 3.11 -3.42
C ASN A 119 8.69 3.65 -2.00
N ALA A 120 8.44 4.96 -1.87
CA ALA A 120 8.10 5.56 -0.59
C ALA A 120 6.78 5.03 -0.03
N LEU A 121 5.75 4.91 -0.87
CA LEU A 121 4.45 4.34 -0.50
C LEU A 121 4.58 2.88 -0.08
N GLY A 122 5.32 2.08 -0.84
CA GLY A 122 5.57 0.66 -0.52
C GLY A 122 6.28 0.48 0.81
N ALA A 123 7.33 1.26 1.06
CA ALA A 123 8.05 1.23 2.33
C ALA A 123 7.15 1.65 3.52
N PHE A 124 6.35 2.70 3.33
CA PHE A 124 5.39 3.14 4.34
C PHE A 124 4.33 2.06 4.64
N MET A 125 3.71 1.50 3.61
CA MET A 125 2.69 0.46 3.79
C MET A 125 3.25 -0.76 4.51
N LYS A 126 4.43 -1.23 4.11
CA LYS A 126 5.10 -2.36 4.76
C LYS A 126 5.31 -2.10 6.25
N ALA A 127 5.87 -0.95 6.61
CA ALA A 127 6.10 -0.59 8.01
C ALA A 127 4.79 -0.50 8.81
N ALA A 128 3.73 0.07 8.23
CA ALA A 128 2.42 0.19 8.88
C ALA A 128 1.76 -1.18 9.11
N PHE A 129 1.90 -2.11 8.18
CA PHE A 129 1.39 -3.49 8.35
C PHE A 129 2.17 -4.25 9.42
N GLU A 130 3.50 -4.12 9.45
CA GLU A 130 4.34 -4.76 10.46
C GLU A 130 3.98 -4.25 11.87
N GLU A 131 3.79 -2.94 12.02
CA GLU A 131 3.36 -2.32 13.28
C GLU A 131 2.00 -2.88 13.73
N GLU A 132 1.02 -2.92 12.87
CA GLU A 132 -0.33 -3.38 13.19
C GLU A 132 -0.38 -4.88 13.49
N ALA A 133 0.40 -5.68 12.77
CA ALA A 133 0.55 -7.10 13.05
C ALA A 133 1.18 -7.36 14.42
N GLN A 134 2.16 -6.55 14.81
CA GLN A 134 2.78 -6.64 16.14
C GLN A 134 1.77 -6.32 17.25
N LEU A 135 1.03 -5.20 17.12
CA LEU A 135 -0.01 -4.83 18.08
C LEU A 135 -1.10 -5.89 18.21
N SER A 136 -1.50 -6.50 17.10
CA SER A 136 -2.49 -7.58 17.10
C SER A 136 -1.97 -8.83 17.82
N ASN A 137 -0.71 -9.20 17.61
CA ASN A 137 -0.08 -10.34 18.28
C ASN A 137 0.09 -10.11 19.79
N GLU A 138 0.48 -8.91 20.20
CA GLU A 138 0.56 -8.54 21.62
C GLU A 138 -0.80 -8.67 22.29
N ARG A 139 -1.86 -8.20 21.66
CA ARG A 139 -3.23 -8.28 22.18
C ARG A 139 -3.73 -9.73 22.27
N ILE A 140 -3.44 -10.55 21.28
CA ILE A 140 -3.76 -11.99 21.31
C ILE A 140 -3.01 -12.67 22.48
N SER A 141 -1.75 -12.35 22.66
CA SER A 141 -0.94 -12.89 23.76
C SER A 141 -1.51 -12.52 25.14
N GLU A 142 -1.96 -11.28 25.33
CA GLU A 142 -2.63 -10.85 26.58
C GLU A 142 -3.90 -11.69 26.83
N TYR A 143 -4.76 -11.88 25.82
CA TYR A 143 -5.98 -12.67 25.98
C TYR A 143 -5.70 -14.16 26.25
N THR A 144 -4.65 -14.73 25.67
CA THR A 144 -4.32 -16.15 25.85
C THR A 144 -3.61 -16.42 27.16
N SER A 145 -2.91 -15.44 27.74
CA SER A 145 -2.27 -15.59 29.06
C SER A 145 -3.27 -15.69 30.20
N ASP A 146 -4.48 -15.15 30.03
CA ASP A 146 -5.56 -15.20 31.02
C ASP A 146 -6.42 -16.46 30.94
N LEU A 147 -6.19 -17.33 29.94
CA LEU A 147 -6.87 -18.61 29.83
C LEU A 147 -6.22 -19.61 30.79
N PRO A 148 -7.01 -20.31 31.64
CA PRO A 148 -6.47 -21.40 32.47
C PRO A 148 -5.89 -22.48 31.54
N GLU A 149 -4.68 -22.93 31.86
CA GLU A 149 -4.09 -24.08 31.19
C GLU A 149 -5.09 -25.24 31.27
N GLU A 150 -5.57 -25.74 30.11
CA GLU A 150 -6.33 -26.97 30.08
C GLU A 150 -5.43 -28.07 30.65
N SER A 151 -5.73 -28.49 31.88
CA SER A 151 -5.08 -29.64 32.48
C SER A 151 -5.30 -30.81 31.54
N GLU A 152 -4.22 -31.34 30.99
CA GLU A 152 -4.24 -32.61 30.25
C GLU A 152 -4.94 -33.65 31.11
N VAL A 153 -6.16 -34.02 30.72
CA VAL A 153 -6.84 -35.21 31.26
C VAL A 153 -6.09 -36.40 30.66
N THR A 154 -5.09 -36.86 31.38
CA THR A 154 -4.49 -38.17 31.13
C THR A 154 -5.56 -39.21 31.40
N GLY A 155 -6.27 -39.62 30.35
CA GLY A 155 -7.13 -40.75 30.38
C GLY A 155 -6.33 -42.00 30.62
N ASP A 156 -6.33 -42.48 31.89
CA ASP A 156 -5.85 -43.80 32.28
C ASP A 156 -6.77 -44.83 31.62
N ALA A 157 -6.28 -45.42 30.52
CA ALA A 157 -6.90 -46.57 29.90
C ALA A 157 -6.57 -47.83 30.71
N GLY A 158 -7.43 -48.13 31.67
CA GLY A 158 -7.36 -49.39 32.42
C GLY A 158 -7.40 -50.59 31.48
N THR A 159 -6.31 -51.35 31.47
CA THR A 159 -6.23 -52.68 30.88
C THR A 159 -7.10 -53.62 31.64
N ALA A 160 -8.23 -54.01 31.07
CA ALA A 160 -9.01 -55.15 31.53
C ALA A 160 -8.38 -56.44 30.96
N SER A 161 -7.68 -57.15 31.81
CA SER A 161 -7.24 -58.54 31.56
C SER A 161 -8.43 -59.44 31.74
N ASN A 162 -8.87 -60.12 30.70
CA ASN A 162 -9.76 -61.27 30.83
C ASN A 162 -8.98 -62.56 30.58
N ASN A 163 -8.72 -63.25 31.67
CA ASN A 163 -8.47 -64.66 31.68
C ASN A 163 -9.78 -65.42 31.83
N ALA A 164 -10.09 -66.23 30.87
CA ALA A 164 -10.75 -67.52 31.04
C ALA A 164 -10.78 -68.29 29.70
#